data_dffaacf4ac644fbec02bd6fb40eebc7a
#
_entry.id   dffaacf4ac644fbec02bd6fb40eebc7a
#
_cell.length_a   1.000
_cell.length_b   1.000
_cell.length_c   1.000
_cell.angle_alpha   90.00
_cell.angle_beta   90.00
_cell.angle_gamma   90.00
#
_symmetry.space_group_name_H-M   'P 1'
#
loop_
_entity.id
_entity.type
_entity.pdbx_description
1 polymer ?
#
loop_
_entity_poly.entity_id
_entity_poly.type
_entity_poly.pdbx_seq_one_letter_code
_entity_poly.pdbx_strand_id
1 'polypeptide(L)'
;MKQFRSYIYQSSADFTRAMLWEAKYIFRDKAVFFSFVVVAVVVSFLYTYLYSEETLQKLPIGVVDEDNTAQSRQLLRMIDANSGVAIYSSYLNLSEAEKAFQREQIRGIVTIPNGFARDLQRGEQPAISVYADASYMLYYKQVLTAAKLSATYLNAGVEMKRSSAQGKLPTQAREEAMPVSAKVVSLYNPSSGYATFLIPMVFVIIFQTLCRSEERRVGKECRSRWSPYH
;
A
#
# COMPACT_ATOMS: atom_id res chain seq x y z
N MET A 1 11.17 46.74 25.48
CA MET A 1 11.17 45.31 25.79
C MET A 1 10.09 44.87 26.79
N LYS A 2 9.82 45.61 27.89
CA LYS A 2 8.79 45.23 28.87
C LYS A 2 7.35 45.23 28.29
N GLN A 3 6.99 46.21 27.46
CA GLN A 3 5.64 46.30 26.82
C GLN A 3 5.37 45.14 25.83
N PHE A 4 6.36 44.71 25.09
CA PHE A 4 6.22 43.60 24.16
C PHE A 4 6.00 42.25 24.88
N ARG A 5 6.66 42.08 26.02
CA ARG A 5 6.52 40.91 26.89
C ARG A 5 5.16 40.83 27.56
N SER A 6 4.57 41.97 27.97
CA SER A 6 3.20 42.01 28.53
C SER A 6 2.14 41.70 27.47
N TYR A 7 2.34 42.17 26.24
CA TYR A 7 1.41 41.90 25.14
C TYR A 7 1.36 40.41 24.79
N ILE A 8 2.53 39.74 24.72
CA ILE A 8 2.59 38.28 24.46
C ILE A 8 1.94 37.51 25.61
N TYR A 9 2.12 37.92 26.86
CA TYR A 9 1.54 37.26 28.02
C TYR A 9 0.02 37.41 28.09
N GLN A 10 -0.49 38.57 27.76
CA GLN A 10 -1.94 38.82 27.66
C GLN A 10 -2.57 38.03 26.51
N SER A 11 -1.94 38.03 25.35
CA SER A 11 -2.37 37.26 24.18
C SER A 11 -2.41 35.75 24.44
N SER A 12 -1.43 35.20 25.18
CA SER A 12 -1.41 33.78 25.54
C SER A 12 -2.50 33.44 26.60
N ALA A 13 -2.78 34.34 27.55
CA ALA A 13 -3.82 34.17 28.55
C ALA A 13 -5.23 34.23 27.90
N ASP A 14 -5.41 35.12 26.94
CA ASP A 14 -6.67 35.25 26.21
C ASP A 14 -6.90 34.04 25.29
N PHE A 15 -5.85 33.54 24.68
CA PHE A 15 -5.89 32.29 23.87
C PHE A 15 -6.28 31.09 24.74
N THR A 16 -5.66 30.94 25.91
CA THR A 16 -5.99 29.81 26.80
C THR A 16 -7.42 29.91 27.36
N ARG A 17 -7.90 31.11 27.63
CA ARG A 17 -9.32 31.34 28.06
C ARG A 17 -10.29 31.00 26.94
N ALA A 18 -10.00 31.44 25.70
CA ALA A 18 -10.81 31.12 24.55
C ALA A 18 -10.86 29.61 24.30
N MET A 19 -9.71 28.93 24.36
CA MET A 19 -9.62 27.49 24.21
C MET A 19 -10.39 26.71 25.28
N LEU A 20 -10.30 27.14 26.55
CA LEU A 20 -11.05 26.51 27.65
C LEU A 20 -12.55 26.76 27.52
N TRP A 21 -12.93 27.93 27.06
CA TRP A 21 -14.34 28.29 26.84
C TRP A 21 -14.93 27.45 25.70
N GLU A 22 -14.23 27.35 24.59
CA GLU A 22 -14.59 26.48 23.45
C GLU A 22 -14.68 25.02 23.86
N ALA A 23 -13.69 24.51 24.58
CA ALA A 23 -13.72 23.14 25.09
C ALA A 23 -14.98 22.92 25.99
N LYS A 24 -15.28 23.84 26.91
CA LYS A 24 -16.47 23.75 27.75
C LYS A 24 -17.75 23.79 26.93
N TYR A 25 -17.80 24.57 25.86
CA TYR A 25 -18.93 24.64 24.95
C TYR A 25 -19.15 23.33 24.21
N ILE A 26 -18.08 22.72 23.66
CA ILE A 26 -18.10 21.41 23.00
C ILE A 26 -18.69 20.35 23.94
N PHE A 27 -18.21 20.28 25.18
CA PHE A 27 -18.71 19.30 26.15
C PHE A 27 -20.13 19.56 26.64
N ARG A 28 -20.65 20.80 26.53
CA ARG A 28 -21.99 21.18 26.94
C ARG A 28 -23.06 20.91 25.87
N ASP A 29 -22.69 21.02 24.59
CA ASP A 29 -23.61 20.76 23.49
C ASP A 29 -23.51 19.29 23.10
N LYS A 30 -24.56 18.52 23.39
CA LYS A 30 -24.60 17.07 23.10
C LYS A 30 -24.44 16.75 21.62
N ALA A 31 -24.93 17.59 20.71
CA ALA A 31 -24.83 17.37 19.28
C ALA A 31 -23.40 17.58 18.78
N VAL A 32 -22.74 18.62 19.27
CA VAL A 32 -21.34 18.93 18.95
C VAL A 32 -20.42 17.85 19.52
N PHE A 33 -20.63 17.49 20.79
CA PHE A 33 -19.84 16.40 21.43
C PHE A 33 -20.01 15.08 20.70
N PHE A 34 -21.23 14.71 20.34
CA PHE A 34 -21.51 13.48 19.60
C PHE A 34 -20.80 13.50 18.24
N SER A 35 -20.92 14.60 17.48
CA SER A 35 -20.28 14.70 16.16
C SER A 35 -18.75 14.67 16.27
N PHE A 36 -18.18 15.39 17.24
CA PHE A 36 -16.73 15.54 17.35
C PHE A 36 -16.07 14.27 17.92
N VAL A 37 -16.60 13.72 19.00
CA VAL A 37 -15.98 12.58 19.69
C VAL A 37 -16.44 11.26 19.12
N VAL A 38 -17.75 11.05 18.97
CA VAL A 38 -18.28 9.75 18.54
C VAL A 38 -17.93 9.46 17.09
N VAL A 39 -18.11 10.43 16.18
CA VAL A 39 -17.78 10.22 14.77
C VAL A 39 -16.27 10.01 14.61
N ALA A 40 -15.44 10.83 15.26
CA ALA A 40 -13.99 10.66 15.18
C ALA A 40 -13.54 9.29 15.72
N VAL A 41 -14.05 8.86 16.86
CA VAL A 41 -13.71 7.57 17.48
C VAL A 41 -14.24 6.41 16.64
N VAL A 42 -15.54 6.43 16.28
CA VAL A 42 -16.17 5.35 15.53
C VAL A 42 -15.53 5.18 14.15
N VAL A 43 -15.29 6.27 13.45
CA VAL A 43 -14.66 6.21 12.13
C VAL A 43 -13.23 5.68 12.24
N SER A 44 -12.47 6.10 13.27
CA SER A 44 -11.12 5.60 13.49
C SER A 44 -11.08 4.10 13.77
N PHE A 45 -11.95 3.62 14.65
CA PHE A 45 -12.05 2.19 14.94
C PHE A 45 -12.53 1.40 13.74
N LEU A 46 -13.52 1.92 13.01
CA LEU A 46 -14.04 1.28 11.80
C LEU A 46 -12.95 1.15 10.72
N TYR A 47 -12.22 2.23 10.46
CA TYR A 47 -11.11 2.19 9.50
C TYR A 47 -9.98 1.27 9.96
N THR A 48 -9.60 1.32 11.24
CA THR A 48 -8.57 0.42 11.77
C THR A 48 -9.01 -1.04 11.64
N TYR A 49 -10.28 -1.34 11.90
CA TYR A 49 -10.82 -2.68 11.76
C TYR A 49 -10.88 -3.14 10.30
N LEU A 50 -11.39 -2.29 9.39
CA LEU A 50 -11.49 -2.61 7.95
C LEU A 50 -10.12 -2.83 7.30
N TYR A 51 -9.09 -2.11 7.75
CA TYR A 51 -7.74 -2.20 7.22
C TYR A 51 -6.77 -2.95 8.13
N SER A 52 -7.27 -3.72 9.11
CA SER A 52 -6.44 -4.52 10.01
C SER A 52 -5.68 -5.63 9.26
N GLU A 53 -6.25 -6.14 8.18
CA GLU A 53 -5.57 -7.05 7.25
C GLU A 53 -4.78 -6.27 6.20
N GLU A 54 -3.72 -5.59 6.63
CA GLU A 54 -2.90 -4.70 5.78
C GLU A 54 -2.21 -5.40 4.60
N THR A 55 -2.00 -6.70 4.71
CA THR A 55 -1.33 -7.48 3.67
C THR A 55 -2.32 -8.48 3.09
N LEU A 56 -2.67 -8.28 1.83
CA LEU A 56 -3.36 -9.33 1.09
C LEU A 56 -2.45 -10.56 1.05
N GLN A 57 -2.90 -11.61 1.73
CA GLN A 57 -2.21 -12.89 1.71
C GLN A 57 -2.92 -13.82 0.73
N LYS A 58 -2.10 -14.57 -0.05
CA LYS A 58 -2.60 -15.61 -0.97
C LYS A 58 -3.59 -15.10 -2.01
N LEU A 59 -3.28 -13.96 -2.64
CA LEU A 59 -4.09 -13.46 -3.76
C LEU A 59 -4.11 -14.52 -4.88
N PRO A 60 -5.30 -15.00 -5.33
CA PRO A 60 -5.38 -16.04 -6.34
C PRO A 60 -4.91 -15.52 -7.70
N ILE A 61 -3.91 -16.17 -8.28
CA ILE A 61 -3.40 -15.89 -9.61
C ILE A 61 -3.50 -17.11 -10.52
N GLY A 62 -3.67 -16.88 -11.82
CA GLY A 62 -3.58 -17.90 -12.85
C GLY A 62 -2.18 -17.91 -13.46
N VAL A 63 -1.74 -19.06 -13.93
CA VAL A 63 -0.48 -19.18 -14.64
C VAL A 63 -0.70 -19.86 -15.99
N VAL A 64 0.05 -19.39 -17.00
CA VAL A 64 0.12 -20.00 -18.34
C VAL A 64 1.60 -20.32 -18.60
N ASP A 65 1.95 -21.59 -18.56
CA ASP A 65 3.32 -22.06 -18.80
C ASP A 65 3.38 -22.71 -20.17
N GLU A 66 3.87 -21.96 -21.18
CA GLU A 66 4.05 -22.45 -22.55
C GLU A 66 5.40 -23.15 -22.73
N ASP A 67 6.34 -22.95 -21.80
CA ASP A 67 7.68 -23.53 -21.87
C ASP A 67 7.75 -24.97 -21.32
N ASN A 68 6.97 -25.25 -20.27
CA ASN A 68 6.85 -26.56 -19.61
C ASN A 68 8.19 -27.21 -19.20
N THR A 69 9.18 -26.40 -18.85
CA THR A 69 10.53 -26.85 -18.47
C THR A 69 10.72 -26.94 -16.95
N ALA A 70 11.89 -27.43 -16.54
CA ALA A 70 12.27 -27.43 -15.13
C ALA A 70 12.47 -26.01 -14.58
N GLN A 71 12.93 -25.07 -15.42
CA GLN A 71 13.17 -23.67 -15.07
C GLN A 71 11.86 -22.90 -14.93
N SER A 72 10.90 -23.10 -15.87
CA SER A 72 9.58 -22.48 -15.74
C SER A 72 8.85 -22.95 -14.46
N ARG A 73 8.87 -24.26 -14.20
CA ARG A 73 8.32 -24.83 -12.95
C ARG A 73 9.03 -24.31 -11.69
N GLN A 74 10.34 -24.05 -11.77
CA GLN A 74 11.07 -23.44 -10.65
C GLN A 74 10.59 -22.01 -10.40
N LEU A 75 10.42 -21.21 -11.45
CA LEU A 75 9.89 -19.86 -11.34
C LEU A 75 8.49 -19.85 -10.72
N LEU A 76 7.59 -20.74 -11.19
CA LEU A 76 6.24 -20.85 -10.63
C LEU A 76 6.24 -21.22 -9.15
N ARG A 77 7.10 -22.17 -8.73
CA ARG A 77 7.27 -22.49 -7.30
C ARG A 77 7.76 -21.30 -6.47
N MET A 78 8.65 -20.47 -7.03
CA MET A 78 9.12 -19.27 -6.34
C MET A 78 8.03 -18.20 -6.23
N ILE A 79 7.18 -18.09 -7.26
CA ILE A 79 6.00 -17.20 -7.21
C ILE A 79 5.00 -17.68 -6.17
N ASP A 80 4.69 -18.97 -6.14
CA ASP A 80 3.74 -19.57 -5.20
C ASP A 80 4.23 -19.54 -3.75
N ALA A 81 5.55 -19.59 -3.55
CA ALA A 81 6.17 -19.45 -2.24
C ALA A 81 6.08 -18.02 -1.66
N ASN A 82 5.68 -17.04 -2.47
CA ASN A 82 5.49 -15.67 -2.01
C ASN A 82 4.19 -15.58 -1.21
N SER A 83 4.24 -14.99 0.00
CA SER A 83 3.08 -14.88 0.88
C SER A 83 1.92 -14.05 0.32
N GLY A 84 2.21 -13.13 -0.63
CA GLY A 84 1.24 -12.21 -1.19
C GLY A 84 0.34 -12.82 -2.28
N VAL A 85 0.76 -13.92 -2.92
CA VAL A 85 0.04 -14.56 -4.02
C VAL A 85 -0.06 -16.07 -3.82
N ALA A 86 -1.03 -16.70 -4.44
CA ALA A 86 -1.14 -18.14 -4.51
C ALA A 86 -1.57 -18.56 -5.92
N ILE A 87 -0.93 -19.57 -6.48
CA ILE A 87 -1.32 -20.11 -7.77
C ILE A 87 -2.61 -20.90 -7.61
N TYR A 88 -3.72 -20.33 -8.12
CA TYR A 88 -5.03 -20.95 -8.06
C TYR A 88 -5.19 -22.06 -9.11
N SER A 89 -4.77 -21.80 -10.35
CA SER A 89 -4.88 -22.75 -11.45
C SER A 89 -3.84 -22.47 -12.54
N SER A 90 -3.48 -23.54 -13.25
CA SER A 90 -2.70 -23.47 -14.49
C SER A 90 -3.63 -23.60 -15.68
N TYR A 91 -3.48 -22.71 -16.67
CA TYR A 91 -4.29 -22.65 -17.88
C TYR A 91 -3.45 -23.01 -19.10
N LEU A 92 -4.07 -23.59 -20.10
CA LEU A 92 -3.36 -24.01 -21.33
C LEU A 92 -3.01 -22.83 -22.22
N ASN A 93 -3.80 -21.76 -22.17
CA ASN A 93 -3.57 -20.57 -23.00
C ASN A 93 -4.06 -19.31 -22.28
N LEU A 94 -3.59 -18.15 -22.75
CA LEU A 94 -3.94 -16.86 -22.20
C LEU A 94 -5.46 -16.57 -22.26
N SER A 95 -6.13 -16.96 -23.35
CA SER A 95 -7.58 -16.70 -23.52
C SER A 95 -8.44 -17.42 -22.47
N GLU A 96 -8.03 -18.59 -22.03
CA GLU A 96 -8.70 -19.32 -20.95
C GLU A 96 -8.47 -18.64 -19.61
N ALA A 97 -7.25 -18.22 -19.33
CA ALA A 97 -6.89 -17.46 -18.13
C ALA A 97 -7.62 -16.11 -18.08
N GLU A 98 -7.78 -15.41 -19.19
CA GLU A 98 -8.52 -14.15 -19.31
C GLU A 98 -10.02 -14.34 -18.95
N LYS A 99 -10.63 -15.45 -19.38
CA LYS A 99 -12.01 -15.77 -18.99
C LYS A 99 -12.17 -15.99 -17.50
N ALA A 100 -11.19 -16.64 -16.86
CA ALA A 100 -11.17 -16.82 -15.41
C ALA A 100 -10.95 -15.50 -14.69
N PHE A 101 -10.10 -14.62 -15.24
CA PHE A 101 -9.90 -13.28 -14.75
C PHE A 101 -11.17 -12.41 -14.84
N GLN A 102 -11.86 -12.43 -15.96
CA GLN A 102 -13.14 -11.72 -16.14
C GLN A 102 -14.25 -12.23 -15.21
N ARG A 103 -14.20 -13.52 -14.82
CA ARG A 103 -15.12 -14.12 -13.83
C ARG A 103 -14.71 -13.85 -12.39
N GLU A 104 -13.66 -13.04 -12.19
CA GLU A 104 -13.09 -12.72 -10.87
C GLU A 104 -12.60 -13.91 -10.05
N GLN A 105 -12.34 -15.06 -10.70
CA GLN A 105 -11.80 -16.25 -10.05
C GLN A 105 -10.32 -16.08 -9.72
N ILE A 106 -9.60 -15.27 -10.50
CA ILE A 106 -8.20 -14.92 -10.33
C ILE A 106 -8.05 -13.39 -10.44
N ARG A 107 -7.02 -12.83 -9.78
CA ARG A 107 -6.75 -11.38 -9.75
C ARG A 107 -5.48 -11.00 -10.52
N GLY A 108 -4.82 -11.97 -11.10
CA GLY A 108 -3.65 -11.76 -11.95
C GLY A 108 -3.33 -13.00 -12.77
N ILE A 109 -2.58 -12.81 -13.85
CA ILE A 109 -2.12 -13.88 -14.74
C ILE A 109 -0.63 -13.70 -14.95
N VAL A 110 0.13 -14.79 -14.85
CA VAL A 110 1.56 -14.82 -15.19
C VAL A 110 1.73 -15.78 -16.35
N THR A 111 2.29 -15.28 -17.46
CA THR A 111 2.56 -16.07 -18.68
C THR A 111 4.05 -16.23 -18.87
N ILE A 112 4.50 -17.47 -19.02
CA ILE A 112 5.87 -17.86 -19.33
C ILE A 112 5.89 -18.30 -20.80
N PRO A 113 6.59 -17.57 -21.69
CA PRO A 113 6.58 -17.89 -23.10
C PRO A 113 7.42 -19.13 -23.42
N ASN A 114 7.14 -19.76 -24.56
CA ASN A 114 7.94 -20.83 -25.08
C ASN A 114 9.39 -20.39 -25.35
N GLY A 115 10.36 -21.24 -25.05
CA GLY A 115 11.79 -20.94 -25.16
C GLY A 115 12.39 -20.23 -23.95
N PHE A 116 11.60 -19.97 -22.89
CA PHE A 116 12.07 -19.32 -21.66
C PHE A 116 13.36 -19.94 -21.09
N ALA A 117 13.39 -21.25 -20.93
CA ALA A 117 14.56 -21.95 -20.39
C ALA A 117 15.77 -21.89 -21.32
N ARG A 118 15.54 -21.99 -22.62
CA ARG A 118 16.61 -21.91 -23.62
C ARG A 118 17.29 -20.55 -23.59
N ASP A 119 16.52 -19.50 -23.60
CA ASP A 119 17.02 -18.12 -23.62
C ASP A 119 17.75 -17.79 -22.30
N LEU A 120 17.20 -18.27 -21.17
CA LEU A 120 17.83 -18.16 -19.87
C LEU A 120 19.19 -18.86 -19.79
N GLN A 121 19.32 -20.08 -20.41
CA GLN A 121 20.59 -20.81 -20.47
C GLN A 121 21.61 -20.13 -21.37
N ARG A 122 21.18 -19.45 -22.43
CA ARG A 122 22.06 -18.67 -23.32
C ARG A 122 22.57 -17.39 -22.70
N GLY A 123 22.00 -16.98 -21.56
CA GLY A 123 22.27 -15.70 -20.90
C GLY A 123 21.54 -14.54 -21.55
N GLU A 124 20.51 -14.83 -22.34
CA GLU A 124 19.54 -13.87 -22.81
C GLU A 124 18.54 -13.57 -21.69
N GLN A 125 17.84 -12.45 -21.77
CA GLN A 125 16.84 -12.07 -20.77
C GLN A 125 15.44 -12.43 -21.29
N PRO A 126 14.90 -13.63 -20.97
CA PRO A 126 13.56 -13.97 -21.37
C PRO A 126 12.55 -13.10 -20.66
N ALA A 127 11.56 -12.61 -21.39
CA ALA A 127 10.48 -11.80 -20.82
C ALA A 127 9.33 -12.68 -20.34
N ILE A 128 8.87 -12.49 -19.12
CA ILE A 128 7.60 -13.02 -18.64
C ILE A 128 6.54 -11.91 -18.72
N SER A 129 5.31 -12.28 -19.08
CA SER A 129 4.20 -11.33 -19.13
C SER A 129 3.36 -11.45 -17.85
N VAL A 130 3.04 -10.31 -17.25
CA VAL A 130 2.24 -10.23 -16.01
C VAL A 130 1.04 -9.35 -16.27
N TYR A 131 -0.14 -9.90 -16.12
CA TYR A 131 -1.41 -9.19 -16.22
C TYR A 131 -2.02 -9.14 -14.83
N ALA A 132 -2.43 -7.97 -14.39
CA ALA A 132 -3.02 -7.78 -13.06
C ALA A 132 -4.11 -6.71 -13.11
N ASP A 133 -5.07 -6.81 -12.21
CA ASP A 133 -6.14 -5.84 -12.10
C ASP A 133 -5.62 -4.52 -11.54
N ALA A 134 -5.50 -3.52 -12.40
CA ALA A 134 -5.03 -2.18 -12.06
C ALA A 134 -6.12 -1.32 -11.38
N SER A 135 -7.39 -1.76 -11.37
CA SER A 135 -8.46 -1.07 -10.65
C SER A 135 -8.23 -1.09 -9.15
N TYR A 136 -7.53 -2.12 -8.68
CA TYR A 136 -7.12 -2.27 -7.28
C TYR A 136 -5.59 -2.22 -7.18
N MET A 137 -5.06 -1.05 -6.85
CA MET A 137 -3.62 -0.81 -6.73
C MET A 137 -2.91 -1.86 -5.86
N LEU A 138 -3.58 -2.36 -4.82
CA LEU A 138 -3.01 -3.36 -3.91
C LEU A 138 -2.84 -4.72 -4.60
N TYR A 139 -3.81 -5.17 -5.40
CA TYR A 139 -3.72 -6.40 -6.19
C TYR A 139 -2.59 -6.31 -7.23
N TYR A 140 -2.60 -5.21 -8.00
CA TYR A 140 -1.55 -4.94 -8.97
C TYR A 140 -0.15 -4.98 -8.35
N LYS A 141 0.05 -4.27 -7.23
CA LYS A 141 1.33 -4.23 -6.52
C LYS A 141 1.78 -5.61 -6.06
N GLN A 142 0.88 -6.43 -5.51
CA GLN A 142 1.23 -7.77 -5.01
C GLN A 142 1.63 -8.71 -6.13
N VAL A 143 0.85 -8.80 -7.19
CA VAL A 143 1.15 -9.68 -8.34
C VAL A 143 2.48 -9.27 -9.00
N LEU A 144 2.66 -7.97 -9.25
CA LEU A 144 3.88 -7.45 -9.88
C LEU A 144 5.11 -7.69 -9.01
N THR A 145 5.00 -7.47 -7.69
CA THR A 145 6.13 -7.66 -6.76
C THR A 145 6.51 -9.12 -6.67
N ALA A 146 5.53 -10.02 -6.54
CA ALA A 146 5.78 -11.47 -6.51
C ALA A 146 6.47 -11.96 -7.77
N ALA A 147 5.97 -11.58 -8.95
CA ALA A 147 6.56 -11.96 -10.24
C ALA A 147 7.99 -11.40 -10.42
N LYS A 148 8.18 -10.09 -10.16
CA LYS A 148 9.50 -9.44 -10.27
C LYS A 148 10.53 -10.05 -9.34
N LEU A 149 10.17 -10.23 -8.08
CA LEU A 149 11.07 -10.76 -7.06
C LEU A 149 11.50 -12.18 -7.41
N SER A 150 10.54 -13.04 -7.79
CA SER A 150 10.82 -14.42 -8.19
C SER A 150 11.69 -14.50 -9.45
N ALA A 151 11.43 -13.66 -10.46
CA ALA A 151 12.26 -13.60 -11.66
C ALA A 151 13.69 -13.12 -11.32
N THR A 152 13.84 -12.13 -10.46
CA THR A 152 15.16 -11.64 -10.02
C THR A 152 15.95 -12.72 -9.30
N TYR A 153 15.34 -13.46 -8.38
CA TYR A 153 16.00 -14.55 -7.68
C TYR A 153 16.34 -15.72 -8.60
N LEU A 154 15.46 -16.05 -9.55
CA LEU A 154 15.77 -17.08 -10.54
C LEU A 154 16.99 -16.70 -11.39
N ASN A 155 17.01 -15.47 -11.91
CA ASN A 155 18.14 -14.96 -12.70
C ASN A 155 19.45 -14.99 -11.90
N ALA A 156 19.43 -14.51 -10.66
CA ALA A 156 20.59 -14.56 -9.79
C ALA A 156 21.07 -16.01 -9.54
N GLY A 157 20.15 -16.94 -9.33
CA GLY A 157 20.46 -18.35 -9.15
C GLY A 157 21.09 -19.00 -10.40
N VAL A 158 20.62 -18.63 -11.58
CA VAL A 158 21.20 -19.11 -12.86
C VAL A 158 22.61 -18.53 -13.07
N GLU A 159 22.79 -17.23 -12.83
CA GLU A 159 24.08 -16.58 -12.97
C GLU A 159 25.11 -17.12 -11.97
N MET A 160 24.71 -17.38 -10.73
CA MET A 160 25.57 -18.04 -9.74
C MET A 160 26.03 -19.43 -10.20
N LYS A 161 25.11 -20.25 -10.78
CA LYS A 161 25.46 -21.58 -11.31
C LYS A 161 26.42 -21.46 -12.48
N ARG A 162 26.21 -20.48 -13.35
CA ARG A 162 27.06 -20.22 -14.50
C ARG A 162 28.49 -19.82 -14.11
N SER A 163 28.59 -18.85 -13.18
CA SER A 163 29.88 -18.40 -12.64
C SER A 163 30.60 -19.52 -11.90
N SER A 164 29.87 -20.34 -11.12
CA SER A 164 30.47 -21.53 -10.45
C SER A 164 30.97 -22.58 -11.45
N ALA A 165 30.26 -22.79 -12.54
CA ALA A 165 30.71 -23.68 -13.61
C ALA A 165 31.98 -23.17 -14.31
N GLN A 166 32.27 -21.88 -14.27
CA GLN A 166 33.52 -21.27 -14.76
C GLN A 166 34.67 -21.34 -13.74
N GLY A 167 34.48 -22.06 -12.62
CA GLY A 167 35.51 -22.24 -11.58
C GLY A 167 35.63 -21.12 -10.58
N LYS A 168 34.69 -20.17 -10.52
CA LYS A 168 34.69 -19.10 -9.56
C LYS A 168 34.22 -19.59 -8.19
N LEU A 169 34.76 -19.00 -7.12
CA LEU A 169 34.31 -19.29 -5.77
C LEU A 169 32.84 -18.87 -5.57
N PRO A 170 32.05 -19.60 -4.75
CA PRO A 170 30.63 -19.28 -4.53
C PRO A 170 30.38 -17.85 -4.05
N THR A 171 31.29 -17.27 -3.29
CA THR A 171 31.24 -15.86 -2.82
C THR A 171 31.37 -14.89 -3.98
N GLN A 172 32.35 -15.11 -4.86
CA GLN A 172 32.56 -14.29 -6.05
C GLN A 172 31.39 -14.41 -7.05
N ALA A 173 30.90 -15.63 -7.26
CA ALA A 173 29.73 -15.87 -8.10
C ALA A 173 28.48 -15.14 -7.59
N ARG A 174 28.31 -15.05 -6.27
CA ARG A 174 27.20 -14.31 -5.66
C ARG A 174 27.36 -12.79 -5.82
N GLU A 175 28.57 -12.27 -5.64
CA GLU A 175 28.83 -10.85 -5.81
C GLU A 175 28.66 -10.40 -7.25
N GLU A 176 29.01 -11.24 -8.23
CA GLU A 176 28.79 -10.97 -9.65
C GLU A 176 27.30 -11.06 -10.03
N ALA A 177 26.57 -12.05 -9.51
CA ALA A 177 25.14 -12.20 -9.77
C ALA A 177 24.30 -11.09 -9.13
N MET A 178 24.79 -10.52 -8.02
CA MET A 178 24.13 -9.43 -7.30
C MET A 178 25.17 -8.36 -6.90
N PRO A 179 25.68 -7.56 -7.85
CA PRO A 179 26.77 -6.60 -7.60
C PRO A 179 26.33 -5.45 -6.67
N VAL A 180 25.03 -5.22 -6.55
CA VAL A 180 24.46 -4.20 -5.66
C VAL A 180 23.48 -4.86 -4.71
N SER A 181 23.79 -4.90 -3.43
CA SER A 181 22.82 -5.27 -2.40
C SER A 181 22.11 -4.01 -1.90
N ALA A 182 20.87 -3.81 -2.29
CA ALA A 182 20.04 -2.74 -1.76
C ALA A 182 19.41 -3.17 -0.44
N LYS A 183 19.87 -2.64 0.69
CA LYS A 183 19.18 -2.78 1.97
C LYS A 183 18.10 -1.72 2.06
N VAL A 184 16.89 -2.07 1.67
CA VAL A 184 15.74 -1.16 1.79
C VAL A 184 15.24 -1.21 3.23
N VAL A 185 15.34 -0.08 3.93
CA VAL A 185 14.79 0.09 5.27
C VAL A 185 13.65 1.08 5.18
N SER A 186 12.43 0.61 5.34
CA SER A 186 11.25 1.48 5.41
C SER A 186 11.22 2.15 6.78
N LEU A 187 11.41 3.48 6.82
CA LEU A 187 11.50 4.23 8.08
C LEU A 187 10.14 4.46 8.75
N TYR A 188 9.10 4.72 7.98
CA TYR A 188 7.79 5.14 8.51
C TYR A 188 6.65 4.15 8.26
N ASN A 189 6.84 3.22 7.33
CA ASN A 189 5.85 2.19 7.02
C ASN A 189 6.56 0.88 6.67
N PRO A 190 7.05 0.13 7.69
CA PRO A 190 7.85 -1.09 7.46
C PRO A 190 7.05 -2.19 6.74
N SER A 191 5.76 -2.30 7.02
CA SER A 191 4.87 -3.27 6.37
C SER A 191 4.48 -2.87 4.94
N SER A 192 4.78 -1.61 4.52
CA SER A 192 4.23 -1.00 3.31
C SER A 192 2.69 -1.09 3.23
N GLY A 193 2.05 -1.18 4.40
CA GLY A 193 0.62 -1.32 4.58
C GLY A 193 -0.12 -0.05 4.20
N TYR A 194 -1.31 -0.24 3.64
CA TYR A 194 -2.16 0.87 3.20
C TYR A 194 -2.77 1.62 4.40
N ALA A 195 -3.06 0.91 5.48
CA ALA A 195 -3.62 1.47 6.71
C ALA A 195 -2.72 2.53 7.33
N THR A 196 -1.42 2.27 7.43
CA THR A 196 -0.43 3.21 8.00
C THR A 196 -0.39 4.54 7.25
N PHE A 197 -0.71 4.54 5.96
CA PHE A 197 -0.82 5.76 5.15
C PHE A 197 -2.22 6.39 5.24
N LEU A 198 -3.27 5.58 5.13
CA LEU A 198 -4.65 6.06 4.99
C LEU A 198 -5.22 6.59 6.30
N ILE A 199 -4.96 5.94 7.44
CA ILE A 199 -5.53 6.32 8.74
C ILE A 199 -5.18 7.78 9.11
N PRO A 200 -3.92 8.22 9.09
CA PRO A 200 -3.59 9.62 9.38
C PRO A 200 -4.26 10.60 8.42
N MET A 201 -4.35 10.26 7.12
CA MET A 201 -4.99 11.11 6.11
C MET A 201 -6.49 11.28 6.39
N VAL A 202 -7.18 10.19 6.70
CA VAL A 202 -8.61 10.22 7.05
C VAL A 202 -8.85 11.03 8.33
N PHE A 203 -7.99 10.91 9.31
CA PHE A 203 -8.05 11.73 10.53
C PHE A 203 -7.97 13.22 10.24
N VAL A 204 -7.03 13.64 9.40
CA VAL A 204 -6.88 15.05 9.00
C VAL A 204 -8.12 15.55 8.28
N ILE A 205 -8.69 14.76 7.35
CA ILE A 205 -9.91 15.12 6.62
C ILE A 205 -11.10 15.25 7.55
N ILE A 206 -11.29 14.31 8.49
CA ILE A 206 -12.36 14.35 9.49
C ILE A 206 -12.22 15.60 10.36
N PHE A 207 -11.02 15.86 10.86
CA PHE A 207 -10.74 17.02 11.69
C PHE A 207 -11.02 18.33 10.95
N GLN A 208 -10.55 18.47 9.72
CA GLN A 208 -10.84 19.64 8.88
C GLN A 208 -12.35 19.83 8.63
N THR A 209 -13.06 18.72 8.38
CA THR A 209 -14.50 18.78 8.12
C THR A 209 -15.27 19.22 9.34
N LEU A 210 -14.89 18.72 10.52
CA LEU A 210 -15.50 19.10 11.79
C LEU A 210 -15.22 20.58 12.12
N CYS A 211 -13.98 21.04 12.02
CA CYS A 211 -13.62 22.44 12.25
C CYS A 211 -14.37 23.38 11.28
N ARG A 212 -14.45 23.04 10.01
CA ARG A 212 -15.14 23.86 9.00
C ARG A 212 -16.66 23.91 9.19
N SER A 213 -17.26 22.87 9.73
CA SER A 213 -18.69 22.85 10.06
C SER A 213 -19.02 23.83 11.20
N GLU A 214 -18.16 23.93 12.19
CA GLU A 214 -18.29 24.87 13.31
C GLU A 214 -18.11 26.34 12.85
N GLU A 215 -17.14 26.65 12.01
CA GLU A 215 -16.98 27.99 11.43
C GLU A 215 -18.24 28.48 10.71
N ARG A 216 -18.92 27.61 9.96
CA ARG A 216 -20.19 27.95 9.30
C ARG A 216 -21.32 28.19 10.27
N ARG A 217 -21.34 27.52 11.41
CA ARG A 217 -22.33 27.68 12.46
C ARG A 217 -22.16 29.04 13.17
N VAL A 218 -20.94 29.34 13.59
CA VAL A 218 -20.56 30.60 14.20
C VAL A 218 -20.84 31.79 13.27
N GLY A 219 -20.48 31.66 11.98
CA GLY A 219 -20.76 32.68 10.98
C GLY A 219 -22.25 32.95 10.74
N LYS A 220 -23.13 31.95 10.89
CA LYS A 220 -24.58 32.12 10.80
C LYS A 220 -25.15 32.83 12.07
N GLU A 221 -24.66 32.46 13.24
CA GLU A 221 -25.09 33.13 14.49
C GLU A 221 -24.65 34.59 14.54
N CYS A 222 -23.45 34.93 14.10
CA CYS A 222 -23.01 36.31 13.95
C CYS A 222 -23.87 37.08 12.93
N ARG A 223 -24.23 36.47 11.82
CA ARG A 223 -25.03 37.11 10.76
C ARG A 223 -26.49 37.36 11.23
N SER A 224 -27.07 36.48 12.04
CA SER A 224 -28.41 36.66 12.59
C SER A 224 -28.47 37.80 13.65
N ARG A 225 -27.36 38.02 14.37
CA ARG A 225 -27.24 39.09 15.36
C ARG A 225 -27.07 40.49 14.75
N TRP A 226 -26.64 40.58 13.48
CA TRP A 226 -26.42 41.83 12.77
C TRP A 226 -27.51 42.13 11.74
N SER A 227 -28.64 41.47 11.81
CA SER A 227 -29.79 41.83 10.97
C SER A 227 -30.42 43.11 11.51
N PRO A 228 -30.46 44.24 10.78
CA PRO A 228 -30.96 45.53 11.27
C PRO A 228 -32.47 45.63 11.24
N TYR A 229 -33.21 44.53 11.15
CA TYR A 229 -34.66 44.49 11.13
C TYR A 229 -35.17 43.68 12.33
N HIS A 230 -35.22 44.38 13.46
CA HIS A 230 -36.17 44.19 14.54
C HIS A 230 -36.68 45.53 14.99
#